data_a6b80e089c52c199523cfce4630c1296
#
_entry.id   a6b80e089c52c199523cfce4630c1296
#
_cell.length_a   1.000
_cell.length_b   1.000
_cell.length_c   1.000
_cell.angle_alpha   90.00
_cell.angle_beta   90.00
_cell.angle_gamma   90.00
#
_symmetry.space_group_name_H-M   'P 1'
#
loop_
_entity.id
_entity.type
_entity.pdbx_description
1 polymer ?
#
loop_
_entity_poly.entity_id
_entity_poly.type
_entity_poly.pdbx_seq_one_letter_code
_entity_poly.pdbx_strand_id
1 'polypeptide(L)'
;MIYLLETAVGYALLDSVEGQGNAELLGVYRFKDSDEAMESSRCLIQGTVPSSLESFISSIESKKKEILGVNDQKLVEPLHKKMDRKVVYVNDDVLRSARSEAYKYFGMSISEYSERVVCIAHKICMGKIRMVPEKIDTMVIQSVNLLCDMDKDINLHCMRLKEWYGIHFPELQSVFEGNKEYLVAVIEIGRKESIDEEKMKRLEEMIGDRAERVKKLAESSMGVAMDESDMQNILDDARSVLKSFEFRDELEKYICVKMQGLAPNLMALIGDVMGAQMISKAGSLSSLAKMAGSTIQMMGAEKALFQALKAESNTPKYGIIYGSSLVGQTPSQHKAKIARSLASKIGLAARIDMYGDDTHKNHGTHMREQIMKRIKDLESRGGKSRKSVSRPKHEIKPNFYDDSKDVKKVKSK
;
A
#
# COMPACT_ATOMS: atom_id res chain seq x y z
N MET A 1 -43.69 27.21 -11.72
CA MET A 1 -42.90 25.99 -11.50
C MET A 1 -41.47 26.43 -11.18
N ILE A 2 -40.90 25.97 -10.07
CA ILE A 2 -39.57 26.41 -9.64
C ILE A 2 -38.52 25.44 -10.18
N TYR A 3 -37.50 25.95 -10.81
CA TYR A 3 -36.37 25.15 -11.35
C TYR A 3 -35.12 25.30 -10.46
N LEU A 4 -34.50 24.20 -10.13
CA LEU A 4 -33.20 24.17 -9.47
C LEU A 4 -32.08 24.13 -10.52
N LEU A 5 -31.26 25.17 -10.52
CA LEU A 5 -30.06 25.25 -11.31
C LEU A 5 -28.84 24.93 -10.44
N GLU A 6 -28.19 23.80 -10.70
CA GLU A 6 -27.00 23.34 -10.02
C GLU A 6 -25.76 23.74 -10.83
N THR A 7 -24.86 24.47 -10.19
CA THR A 7 -23.61 24.91 -10.82
C THR A 7 -22.42 24.59 -9.90
N ALA A 8 -21.23 24.62 -10.47
CA ALA A 8 -19.99 24.46 -9.69
C ALA A 8 -19.75 25.62 -8.70
N VAL A 9 -20.37 26.79 -8.91
CA VAL A 9 -20.20 28.01 -8.08
C VAL A 9 -21.22 28.08 -6.97
N GLY A 10 -22.39 27.46 -7.14
CA GLY A 10 -23.49 27.50 -6.20
C GLY A 10 -24.80 27.00 -6.79
N TYR A 11 -25.89 27.26 -6.07
CA TYR A 11 -27.25 26.91 -6.45
C TYR A 11 -28.06 28.18 -6.80
N ALA A 12 -28.90 28.07 -7.82
CA ALA A 12 -29.86 29.11 -8.13
C ALA A 12 -31.27 28.51 -8.27
N LEU A 13 -32.27 29.20 -7.75
CA LEU A 13 -33.68 28.87 -7.95
C LEU A 13 -34.28 29.87 -8.91
N LEU A 14 -34.91 29.35 -9.94
CA LEU A 14 -35.51 30.10 -11.02
C LEU A 14 -37.02 29.84 -11.07
N ASP A 15 -37.82 30.87 -11.27
CA ASP A 15 -39.24 30.73 -11.52
C ASP A 15 -39.52 30.87 -13.02
N SER A 16 -40.24 29.91 -13.58
CA SER A 16 -40.68 30.00 -14.97
C SER A 16 -42.05 30.66 -15.02
N VAL A 17 -42.13 31.82 -15.59
CA VAL A 17 -43.39 32.44 -15.97
C VAL A 17 -43.87 31.79 -17.27
N GLU A 18 -45.01 31.12 -17.22
CA GLU A 18 -45.61 30.44 -18.39
C GLU A 18 -45.73 31.40 -19.57
N GLY A 19 -45.04 31.11 -20.67
CA GLY A 19 -45.19 31.83 -21.94
C GLY A 19 -44.06 32.76 -22.37
N GLN A 20 -43.08 33.06 -21.51
CA GLN A 20 -41.86 33.80 -21.89
C GLN A 20 -40.62 32.97 -21.54
N GLY A 21 -39.74 32.77 -22.50
CA GLY A 21 -38.51 31.99 -22.32
C GLY A 21 -37.47 32.56 -21.32
N ASN A 22 -37.88 33.54 -20.50
CA ASN A 22 -37.04 34.14 -19.48
C ASN A 22 -37.46 33.62 -18.10
N ALA A 23 -36.50 33.06 -17.38
CA ALA A 23 -36.65 32.61 -16.00
C ALA A 23 -36.29 33.74 -15.04
N GLU A 24 -37.16 34.05 -14.10
CA GLU A 24 -36.90 35.04 -13.03
C GLU A 24 -36.12 34.38 -11.89
N LEU A 25 -35.12 35.11 -11.39
CA LEU A 25 -34.26 34.63 -10.30
C LEU A 25 -35.00 34.78 -8.94
N LEU A 26 -35.27 33.69 -8.25
CA LEU A 26 -35.86 33.71 -6.91
C LEU A 26 -34.80 33.76 -5.80
N GLY A 27 -33.67 33.14 -5.99
CA GLY A 27 -32.61 33.17 -4.99
C GLY A 27 -31.33 32.49 -5.50
N VAL A 28 -30.22 32.92 -4.92
CA VAL A 28 -28.90 32.40 -5.24
C VAL A 28 -28.15 32.05 -3.96
N TYR A 29 -27.55 30.86 -3.93
CA TYR A 29 -26.61 30.45 -2.91
C TYR A 29 -25.23 30.28 -3.54
N ARG A 30 -24.25 31.04 -3.04
CA ARG A 30 -22.85 30.91 -3.47
C ARG A 30 -22.09 30.12 -2.43
N PHE A 31 -21.27 29.18 -2.88
CA PHE A 31 -20.36 28.48 -1.98
C PHE A 31 -19.32 29.43 -1.41
N LYS A 32 -19.08 29.33 -0.10
CA LYS A 32 -18.12 30.18 0.60
C LYS A 32 -16.68 29.75 0.27
N ASP A 33 -16.43 28.42 0.31
CA ASP A 33 -15.12 27.84 0.14
C ASP A 33 -15.11 26.85 -1.03
N SER A 34 -13.90 26.65 -1.60
CA SER A 34 -13.72 25.68 -2.68
C SER A 34 -13.90 24.22 -2.22
N ASP A 35 -13.75 23.96 -0.92
CA ASP A 35 -13.91 22.63 -0.35
C ASP A 35 -15.38 22.30 -0.13
N GLU A 36 -16.20 23.29 0.26
CA GLU A 36 -17.67 23.19 0.28
C GLU A 36 -18.23 22.91 -1.12
N ALA A 37 -17.71 23.64 -2.13
CA ALA A 37 -18.10 23.43 -3.53
C ALA A 37 -17.75 22.02 -4.04
N MET A 38 -16.59 21.49 -3.64
CA MET A 38 -16.16 20.16 -4.01
C MET A 38 -17.00 19.08 -3.33
N GLU A 39 -17.27 19.22 -2.03
CA GLU A 39 -18.09 18.28 -1.26
C GLU A 39 -19.53 18.26 -1.77
N SER A 40 -20.11 19.43 -2.01
CA SER A 40 -21.45 19.58 -2.58
C SER A 40 -21.54 18.95 -3.98
N SER A 41 -20.58 19.22 -4.86
CA SER A 41 -20.55 18.61 -6.18
C SER A 41 -20.38 17.09 -6.12
N ARG A 42 -19.60 16.57 -5.16
CA ARG A 42 -19.41 15.14 -4.94
C ARG A 42 -20.71 14.47 -4.48
N CYS A 43 -21.42 15.08 -3.54
CA CYS A 43 -22.73 14.61 -3.08
C CYS A 43 -23.74 14.56 -4.23
N LEU A 44 -23.80 15.60 -5.07
CA LEU A 44 -24.69 15.64 -6.23
C LEU A 44 -24.38 14.50 -7.22
N ILE A 45 -23.11 14.27 -7.55
CA ILE A 45 -22.70 13.17 -8.45
C ILE A 45 -23.12 11.79 -7.89
N GLN A 46 -23.06 11.61 -6.57
CA GLN A 46 -23.48 10.39 -5.89
C GLN A 46 -24.99 10.26 -5.73
N GLY A 47 -25.75 11.32 -6.01
CA GLY A 47 -27.20 11.36 -5.81
C GLY A 47 -27.61 11.58 -4.34
N THR A 48 -26.73 12.12 -3.52
CA THR A 48 -27.02 12.50 -2.13
C THR A 48 -27.28 14.01 -2.05
N VAL A 49 -28.18 14.42 -1.17
CA VAL A 49 -28.53 15.85 -1.01
C VAL A 49 -27.58 16.46 0.02
N PRO A 50 -26.75 17.46 -0.34
CA PRO A 50 -25.87 18.14 0.60
C PRO A 50 -26.67 19.04 1.56
N SER A 51 -26.17 19.23 2.78
CA SER A 51 -26.81 20.04 3.81
C SER A 51 -26.96 21.53 3.42
N SER A 52 -26.02 22.03 2.62
CA SER A 52 -26.07 23.38 2.05
C SER A 52 -27.27 23.58 1.11
N LEU A 53 -27.63 22.58 0.33
CA LEU A 53 -28.79 22.61 -0.56
C LEU A 53 -30.10 22.55 0.25
N GLU A 54 -30.17 21.73 1.30
CA GLU A 54 -31.34 21.63 2.19
C GLU A 54 -31.61 22.96 2.88
N SER A 55 -30.60 23.58 3.47
CA SER A 55 -30.72 24.88 4.14
C SER A 55 -31.13 25.99 3.17
N PHE A 56 -30.59 25.96 1.94
CA PHE A 56 -30.93 26.95 0.90
C PHE A 56 -32.39 26.84 0.46
N ILE A 57 -32.87 25.65 0.15
CA ILE A 57 -34.28 25.47 -0.27
C ILE A 57 -35.23 25.77 0.88
N SER A 58 -34.86 25.47 2.13
CA SER A 58 -35.66 25.77 3.32
C SER A 58 -35.71 27.27 3.61
N SER A 59 -34.70 28.06 3.26
CA SER A 59 -34.67 29.51 3.46
C SER A 59 -35.66 30.25 2.57
N ILE A 60 -36.10 29.65 1.46
CA ILE A 60 -37.05 30.27 0.53
C ILE A 60 -38.47 29.78 0.86
N GLU A 61 -39.02 30.28 1.94
CA GLU A 61 -40.33 29.88 2.48
C GLU A 61 -41.56 30.33 1.65
N SER A 62 -41.40 31.32 0.75
CA SER A 62 -42.49 32.01 0.12
C SER A 62 -43.34 31.20 -0.89
N LYS A 63 -42.85 30.06 -1.36
CA LYS A 63 -43.53 29.21 -2.37
C LYS A 63 -43.50 27.71 -2.06
N LYS A 64 -43.81 27.33 -0.82
CA LYS A 64 -43.77 25.91 -0.35
C LYS A 64 -44.67 24.93 -1.12
N LYS A 65 -45.65 25.39 -1.85
CA LYS A 65 -46.63 24.54 -2.55
C LYS A 65 -46.32 24.28 -4.03
N GLU A 66 -45.29 24.91 -4.59
CA GLU A 66 -44.96 24.75 -6.00
C GLU A 66 -44.09 23.51 -6.28
N ILE A 67 -44.24 22.96 -7.47
CA ILE A 67 -43.48 21.82 -7.94
C ILE A 67 -42.03 22.25 -8.21
N LEU A 68 -41.06 21.48 -7.68
CA LEU A 68 -39.62 21.71 -7.91
C LEU A 68 -39.18 20.87 -9.11
N GLY A 69 -38.71 21.51 -10.16
CA GLY A 69 -38.08 20.88 -11.33
C GLY A 69 -36.58 20.72 -11.14
N VAL A 70 -36.08 19.52 -11.28
CA VAL A 70 -34.65 19.16 -11.19
C VAL A 70 -34.20 18.48 -12.46
N ASN A 71 -32.98 18.76 -12.92
CA ASN A 71 -32.44 18.20 -14.16
C ASN A 71 -31.72 16.84 -13.95
N ASP A 72 -31.46 16.42 -12.72
CA ASP A 72 -30.84 15.12 -12.45
C ASP A 72 -31.86 14.14 -11.84
N GLN A 73 -32.11 13.04 -12.55
CA GLN A 73 -33.03 12.00 -12.12
C GLN A 73 -32.63 11.35 -10.80
N LYS A 74 -31.32 11.29 -10.47
CA LYS A 74 -30.81 10.69 -9.24
C LYS A 74 -31.17 11.51 -7.99
N LEU A 75 -31.42 12.82 -8.15
CA LEU A 75 -31.74 13.70 -7.05
C LEU A 75 -33.23 13.78 -6.73
N VAL A 76 -34.10 13.32 -7.62
CA VAL A 76 -35.56 13.37 -7.46
C VAL A 76 -36.03 12.64 -6.21
N GLU A 77 -35.64 11.37 -6.05
CA GLU A 77 -36.05 10.56 -4.89
C GLU A 77 -35.49 11.06 -3.56
N PRO A 78 -34.17 11.39 -3.44
CA PRO A 78 -33.62 11.90 -2.19
C PRO A 78 -34.22 13.25 -1.77
N LEU A 79 -34.47 14.15 -2.72
CA LEU A 79 -35.12 15.44 -2.45
C LEU A 79 -36.59 15.28 -2.05
N HIS A 80 -37.32 14.37 -2.70
CA HIS A 80 -38.70 14.09 -2.34
C HIS A 80 -38.82 13.48 -0.93
N LYS A 81 -37.88 12.65 -0.50
CA LYS A 81 -37.87 12.04 0.85
C LYS A 81 -37.53 13.03 1.96
N LYS A 82 -36.65 13.98 1.66
CA LYS A 82 -36.15 14.96 2.65
C LYS A 82 -37.02 16.23 2.74
N MET A 83 -37.70 16.57 1.66
CA MET A 83 -38.54 17.74 1.58
C MET A 83 -39.97 17.33 1.28
N ASP A 84 -40.95 17.78 2.07
CA ASP A 84 -42.39 17.55 1.83
C ASP A 84 -42.90 18.31 0.60
N ARG A 85 -42.14 18.26 -0.50
CA ARG A 85 -42.47 18.93 -1.78
C ARG A 85 -42.47 17.90 -2.92
N LYS A 86 -43.35 18.17 -3.89
CA LYS A 86 -43.36 17.37 -5.12
C LYS A 86 -42.18 17.75 -6.02
N VAL A 87 -41.24 16.83 -6.23
CA VAL A 87 -40.07 17.00 -7.10
C VAL A 87 -40.30 16.25 -8.39
N VAL A 88 -40.06 16.85 -9.53
CA VAL A 88 -40.24 16.25 -10.86
C VAL A 88 -38.99 16.45 -11.67
N TYR A 89 -38.61 15.39 -12.40
CA TYR A 89 -37.54 15.50 -13.38
C TYR A 89 -37.97 16.31 -14.57
N VAL A 90 -37.21 17.34 -14.95
CA VAL A 90 -37.51 18.23 -16.05
C VAL A 90 -36.26 18.39 -16.92
N ASN A 91 -36.45 18.21 -18.23
CA ASN A 91 -35.40 18.43 -19.21
C ASN A 91 -35.83 19.45 -20.26
N ASP A 92 -36.11 20.69 -19.80
CA ASP A 92 -36.59 21.77 -20.63
C ASP A 92 -35.49 22.65 -21.20
N ASP A 93 -35.77 23.29 -22.33
CA ASP A 93 -34.84 24.23 -22.96
C ASP A 93 -34.62 25.49 -22.08
N VAL A 94 -35.52 25.79 -21.17
CA VAL A 94 -35.38 26.86 -20.16
C VAL A 94 -34.18 26.60 -19.25
N LEU A 95 -33.98 25.38 -18.78
CA LEU A 95 -32.79 25.01 -17.97
C LEU A 95 -31.49 25.04 -18.76
N ARG A 96 -31.54 24.74 -20.05
CA ARG A 96 -30.37 24.83 -20.93
C ARG A 96 -29.93 26.27 -21.15
N SER A 97 -30.92 27.17 -21.45
CA SER A 97 -30.64 28.61 -21.60
C SER A 97 -30.14 29.20 -20.30
N ALA A 98 -30.77 28.86 -19.16
CA ALA A 98 -30.34 29.29 -17.85
C ALA A 98 -28.90 28.84 -17.49
N ARG A 99 -28.48 27.62 -17.89
CA ARG A 99 -27.09 27.16 -17.72
C ARG A 99 -26.09 27.95 -18.54
N SER A 100 -26.42 28.32 -19.76
CA SER A 100 -25.54 29.14 -20.60
C SER A 100 -25.35 30.55 -20.04
N GLU A 101 -26.36 31.06 -19.32
CA GLU A 101 -26.38 32.39 -18.70
C GLU A 101 -26.07 32.36 -17.18
N ALA A 102 -25.66 31.21 -16.62
CA ALA A 102 -25.43 31.04 -15.21
C ALA A 102 -24.49 32.07 -14.59
N TYR A 103 -23.48 32.54 -15.31
CA TYR A 103 -22.57 33.60 -14.86
C TYR A 103 -23.28 34.91 -14.51
N LYS A 104 -24.40 35.25 -15.20
CA LYS A 104 -25.21 36.45 -14.92
C LYS A 104 -25.92 36.35 -13.55
N TYR A 105 -26.49 35.18 -13.22
CA TYR A 105 -27.19 34.97 -11.94
C TYR A 105 -26.24 35.06 -10.74
N PHE A 106 -24.97 34.65 -10.95
CA PHE A 106 -23.95 34.77 -9.91
C PHE A 106 -23.21 36.11 -9.93
N GLY A 107 -23.53 37.05 -10.87
CA GLY A 107 -22.91 38.38 -10.97
C GLY A 107 -21.40 38.30 -11.14
N MET A 108 -20.92 37.37 -11.96
CA MET A 108 -19.51 37.15 -12.27
C MET A 108 -19.23 37.39 -13.75
N SER A 109 -17.96 37.67 -14.08
CA SER A 109 -17.52 37.65 -15.48
C SER A 109 -17.48 36.21 -16.03
N ILE A 110 -17.59 36.07 -17.35
CA ILE A 110 -17.53 34.76 -18.02
C ILE A 110 -16.17 34.07 -17.71
N SER A 111 -15.08 34.84 -17.66
CA SER A 111 -13.74 34.32 -17.38
C SER A 111 -13.64 33.75 -15.97
N GLU A 112 -14.07 34.51 -14.93
CA GLU A 112 -14.05 34.07 -13.55
C GLU A 112 -14.94 32.84 -13.31
N TYR A 113 -16.11 32.78 -13.95
CA TYR A 113 -17.00 31.64 -13.85
C TYR A 113 -16.34 30.39 -14.45
N SER A 114 -15.75 30.51 -15.63
CA SER A 114 -15.07 29.38 -16.29
C SER A 114 -13.86 28.88 -15.51
N GLU A 115 -13.07 29.78 -14.93
CA GLU A 115 -11.92 29.42 -14.09
C GLU A 115 -12.35 28.64 -12.85
N ARG A 116 -13.42 29.06 -12.18
CA ARG A 116 -13.96 28.34 -11.01
C ARG A 116 -14.48 26.95 -11.37
N VAL A 117 -15.21 26.82 -12.49
CA VAL A 117 -15.70 25.54 -12.99
C VAL A 117 -14.53 24.59 -13.28
N VAL A 118 -13.50 25.08 -13.96
CA VAL A 118 -12.29 24.28 -14.27
C VAL A 118 -11.54 23.88 -13.00
N CYS A 119 -11.40 24.79 -12.05
CA CYS A 119 -10.73 24.52 -10.77
C CYS A 119 -11.44 23.38 -10.00
N ILE A 120 -12.77 23.43 -9.88
CA ILE A 120 -13.55 22.41 -9.18
C ILE A 120 -13.51 21.08 -9.94
N ALA A 121 -13.63 21.11 -11.28
CA ALA A 121 -13.49 19.92 -12.12
C ALA A 121 -12.13 19.24 -11.91
N HIS A 122 -11.03 20.01 -11.89
CA HIS A 122 -9.70 19.49 -11.61
C HIS A 122 -9.59 18.87 -10.22
N LYS A 123 -10.13 19.52 -9.17
CA LYS A 123 -10.14 18.96 -7.81
C LYS A 123 -10.89 17.63 -7.73
N ILE A 124 -12.07 17.54 -8.36
CA ILE A 124 -12.85 16.29 -8.41
C ILE A 124 -12.10 15.21 -9.17
N CYS A 125 -11.50 15.53 -10.31
CA CYS A 125 -10.69 14.60 -11.08
C CYS A 125 -9.46 14.13 -10.30
N MET A 126 -8.76 15.04 -9.63
CA MET A 126 -7.62 14.68 -8.76
C MET A 126 -8.04 13.77 -7.61
N GLY A 127 -9.21 14.00 -7.01
CA GLY A 127 -9.78 13.12 -5.99
C GLY A 127 -10.02 11.70 -6.51
N LYS A 128 -10.64 11.58 -7.69
CA LYS A 128 -10.87 10.29 -8.35
C LYS A 128 -9.56 9.58 -8.71
N ILE A 129 -8.57 10.32 -9.23
CA ILE A 129 -7.27 9.77 -9.59
C ILE A 129 -6.47 9.31 -8.36
N ARG A 130 -6.55 10.03 -7.23
CA ARG A 130 -5.90 9.64 -5.97
C ARG A 130 -6.51 8.39 -5.34
N MET A 131 -7.77 8.12 -5.60
CA MET A 131 -8.47 6.93 -5.10
C MET A 131 -8.35 5.71 -5.99
N VAL A 132 -7.67 5.79 -7.15
CA VAL A 132 -7.42 4.61 -7.97
C VAL A 132 -6.44 3.69 -7.23
N PRO A 133 -6.79 2.41 -6.99
CA PRO A 133 -5.94 1.44 -6.29
C PRO A 133 -4.51 1.38 -6.83
N GLU A 134 -4.34 1.52 -8.13
CA GLU A 134 -3.04 1.52 -8.82
C GLU A 134 -2.05 2.58 -8.29
N LYS A 135 -2.53 3.70 -7.75
CA LYS A 135 -1.66 4.74 -7.18
C LYS A 135 -1.25 4.46 -5.73
N ILE A 136 -2.11 3.79 -4.99
CA ILE A 136 -1.76 3.31 -3.64
C ILE A 136 -0.72 2.21 -3.77
N ASP A 137 -0.86 1.34 -4.78
CA ASP A 137 0.13 0.31 -5.11
C ASP A 137 1.51 0.91 -5.34
N THR A 138 1.61 1.98 -6.14
CA THR A 138 2.91 2.63 -6.42
C THR A 138 3.56 3.20 -5.16
N MET A 139 2.78 3.77 -4.24
CA MET A 139 3.29 4.27 -2.96
C MET A 139 3.84 3.12 -2.10
N VAL A 140 3.11 2.01 -2.00
CA VAL A 140 3.57 0.81 -1.27
C VAL A 140 4.84 0.24 -1.90
N ILE A 141 4.90 0.14 -3.23
CA ILE A 141 6.07 -0.34 -3.96
C ILE A 141 7.30 0.51 -3.67
N GLN A 142 7.18 1.83 -3.77
CA GLN A 142 8.30 2.74 -3.51
C GLN A 142 8.75 2.68 -2.04
N SER A 143 7.81 2.62 -1.10
CA SER A 143 8.13 2.52 0.32
C SER A 143 8.86 1.22 0.66
N VAL A 144 8.48 0.09 0.05
CA VAL A 144 9.15 -1.20 0.26
C VAL A 144 10.54 -1.22 -0.36
N ASN A 145 10.70 -0.65 -1.56
CA ASN A 145 12.01 -0.56 -2.20
C ASN A 145 12.94 0.31 -1.35
N LEU A 146 12.45 1.45 -0.85
CA LEU A 146 13.19 2.31 0.06
C LEU A 146 13.59 1.56 1.35
N LEU A 147 12.66 0.78 1.94
CA LEU A 147 12.95 -0.02 3.12
C LEU A 147 14.10 -1.02 2.85
N CYS A 148 14.03 -1.72 1.71
CA CYS A 148 15.08 -2.69 1.34
C CYS A 148 16.44 -2.02 1.08
N ASP A 149 16.47 -0.83 0.53
CA ASP A 149 17.71 -0.08 0.29
C ASP A 149 18.25 0.48 1.61
N MET A 150 17.40 1.02 2.48
CA MET A 150 17.79 1.45 3.82
C MET A 150 18.39 0.29 4.66
N ASP A 151 17.81 -0.90 4.59
CA ASP A 151 18.36 -2.06 5.30
C ASP A 151 19.81 -2.38 4.86
N LYS A 152 20.11 -2.21 3.56
CA LYS A 152 21.47 -2.38 3.03
C LYS A 152 22.40 -1.27 3.48
N ASP A 153 21.94 -0.02 3.40
CA ASP A 153 22.73 1.16 3.75
C ASP A 153 23.05 1.17 5.24
N ILE A 154 22.07 0.92 6.10
CA ILE A 154 22.26 0.77 7.56
C ILE A 154 23.29 -0.33 7.85
N ASN A 155 23.16 -1.48 7.21
CA ASN A 155 24.13 -2.57 7.44
C ASN A 155 25.55 -2.18 6.98
N LEU A 156 25.67 -1.50 5.83
CA LEU A 156 26.95 -1.03 5.31
C LEU A 156 27.61 -0.02 6.27
N HIS A 157 26.86 0.98 6.76
CA HIS A 157 27.35 1.97 7.70
C HIS A 157 27.73 1.34 9.05
N CYS A 158 26.90 0.41 9.55
CA CYS A 158 27.22 -0.33 10.76
C CYS A 158 28.53 -1.11 10.64
N MET A 159 28.79 -1.77 9.51
CA MET A 159 30.03 -2.49 9.28
C MET A 159 31.24 -1.56 9.25
N ARG A 160 31.12 -0.41 8.57
CA ARG A 160 32.20 0.61 8.56
C ARG A 160 32.48 1.16 9.95
N LEU A 161 31.45 1.47 10.73
CA LEU A 161 31.60 1.94 12.09
C LEU A 161 32.27 0.89 12.99
N LYS A 162 31.94 -0.40 12.80
CA LYS A 162 32.61 -1.48 13.51
C LYS A 162 34.08 -1.57 13.17
N GLU A 163 34.44 -1.35 11.91
CA GLU A 163 35.84 -1.34 11.47
C GLU A 163 36.61 -0.12 12.06
N TRP A 164 36.01 1.07 11.99
CA TRP A 164 36.65 2.30 12.51
C TRP A 164 36.79 2.28 14.02
N TYR A 165 35.71 2.07 14.75
CA TYR A 165 35.74 2.01 16.20
C TYR A 165 36.52 0.79 16.72
N GLY A 166 36.57 -0.28 15.94
CA GLY A 166 37.34 -1.49 16.24
C GLY A 166 38.87 -1.24 16.36
N ILE A 167 39.40 -0.17 15.77
CA ILE A 167 40.83 0.24 15.99
C ILE A 167 41.05 0.71 17.42
N HIS A 168 40.05 1.41 18.00
CA HIS A 168 40.07 1.92 19.35
C HIS A 168 39.68 0.88 20.40
N PHE A 169 38.59 0.10 20.11
CA PHE A 169 38.05 -0.91 21.03
C PHE A 169 37.58 -2.17 20.30
N PRO A 170 38.52 -3.06 19.89
CA PRO A 170 38.19 -4.21 19.08
C PRO A 170 37.32 -5.24 19.82
N GLU A 171 37.48 -5.37 21.13
CA GLU A 171 36.77 -6.39 21.92
C GLU A 171 35.27 -6.13 22.03
N LEU A 172 34.82 -4.88 21.85
CA LEU A 172 33.38 -4.51 21.90
C LEU A 172 32.55 -5.27 20.88
N GLN A 173 33.10 -5.56 19.70
CA GLN A 173 32.41 -6.29 18.67
C GLN A 173 32.02 -7.71 19.08
N SER A 174 32.80 -8.33 20.00
CA SER A 174 32.53 -9.67 20.49
C SER A 174 31.39 -9.74 21.50
N VAL A 175 31.02 -8.62 22.11
CA VAL A 175 29.97 -8.53 23.15
C VAL A 175 28.60 -8.36 22.52
N PHE A 176 28.50 -7.64 21.40
CA PHE A 176 27.25 -7.29 20.75
C PHE A 176 27.10 -7.94 19.39
N GLU A 177 26.09 -8.81 19.25
CA GLU A 177 25.68 -9.38 17.97
C GLU A 177 24.81 -8.42 17.16
N GLY A 178 23.97 -7.65 17.86
CA GLY A 178 23.02 -6.71 17.25
C GLY A 178 23.69 -5.37 16.85
N ASN A 179 23.47 -4.93 15.60
CA ASN A 179 24.04 -3.66 15.12
C ASN A 179 23.52 -2.44 15.90
N LYS A 180 22.24 -2.41 16.26
CA LYS A 180 21.62 -1.32 17.01
C LYS A 180 22.20 -1.20 18.43
N GLU A 181 22.34 -2.35 19.12
CA GLU A 181 22.92 -2.40 20.48
C GLU A 181 24.39 -1.93 20.47
N TYR A 182 25.15 -2.36 19.46
CA TYR A 182 26.53 -1.95 19.27
C TYR A 182 26.67 -0.43 19.12
N LEU A 183 25.84 0.20 18.27
CA LEU A 183 25.86 1.64 18.04
C LEU A 183 25.52 2.44 19.30
N VAL A 184 24.52 2.00 20.05
CA VAL A 184 24.16 2.62 21.33
C VAL A 184 25.33 2.54 22.31
N ALA A 185 25.98 1.38 22.39
CA ALA A 185 27.15 1.20 23.22
C ALA A 185 28.35 2.13 22.82
N VAL A 186 28.59 2.26 21.51
CA VAL A 186 29.63 3.18 21.00
C VAL A 186 29.35 4.63 21.37
N ILE A 187 28.12 5.10 21.28
CA ILE A 187 27.74 6.48 21.61
C ILE A 187 27.89 6.77 23.09
N GLU A 188 27.49 5.84 23.96
CA GLU A 188 27.58 6.04 25.42
C GLU A 188 28.99 5.89 25.93
N ILE A 189 29.78 4.96 25.41
CA ILE A 189 31.17 4.75 25.83
C ILE A 189 32.05 5.90 25.36
N GLY A 190 31.98 6.24 24.05
CA GLY A 190 32.91 7.18 23.43
C GLY A 190 34.33 6.66 23.52
N ARG A 191 35.16 7.31 24.35
CA ARG A 191 36.55 6.86 24.64
C ARG A 191 36.56 5.79 25.72
N LYS A 192 37.31 4.71 25.52
CA LYS A 192 37.46 3.64 26.50
C LYS A 192 38.07 4.10 27.84
N GLU A 193 38.87 5.18 27.80
CA GLU A 193 39.56 5.76 28.97
C GLU A 193 38.61 6.60 29.85
N SER A 194 37.48 7.07 29.30
CA SER A 194 36.53 7.97 29.99
C SER A 194 35.24 7.25 30.39
N ILE A 195 35.33 5.99 30.77
CA ILE A 195 34.16 5.21 31.24
C ILE A 195 33.92 5.55 32.70
N ASP A 196 33.05 6.54 32.96
CA ASP A 196 32.61 6.94 34.30
C ASP A 196 31.52 6.01 34.83
N GLU A 197 31.33 5.98 36.16
CA GLU A 197 30.26 5.19 36.78
C GLU A 197 28.85 5.60 36.33
N GLU A 198 28.65 6.86 35.95
CA GLU A 198 27.38 7.34 35.42
C GLU A 198 27.09 6.78 34.04
N LYS A 199 28.10 6.69 33.18
CA LYS A 199 27.97 6.05 31.85
C LYS A 199 27.72 4.57 32.00
N MET A 200 28.33 3.91 32.97
CA MET A 200 28.09 2.51 33.25
C MET A 200 26.63 2.24 33.66
N LYS A 201 26.07 3.07 34.54
CA LYS A 201 24.64 2.91 34.92
C LYS A 201 23.71 3.08 33.74
N ARG A 202 23.95 4.02 32.83
CA ARG A 202 23.16 4.18 31.60
C ARG A 202 23.29 2.96 30.67
N LEU A 203 24.50 2.41 30.55
CA LEU A 203 24.72 1.16 29.79
C LEU A 203 24.04 -0.02 30.43
N GLU A 204 24.03 -0.14 31.77
CA GLU A 204 23.29 -1.21 32.48
C GLU A 204 21.79 -1.11 32.28
N GLU A 205 21.21 0.10 32.30
CA GLU A 205 19.80 0.32 32.00
C GLU A 205 19.39 -0.09 30.57
N MET A 206 20.29 0.15 29.59
CA MET A 206 19.99 -0.11 28.17
C MET A 206 20.36 -1.54 27.73
N ILE A 207 21.40 -2.13 28.28
CA ILE A 207 22.05 -3.35 27.77
C ILE A 207 22.05 -4.49 28.81
N GLY A 208 21.78 -4.18 30.09
CA GLY A 208 21.74 -5.14 31.19
C GLY A 208 23.13 -5.73 31.56
N ASP A 209 23.14 -7.04 31.89
CA ASP A 209 24.30 -7.77 32.40
C ASP A 209 25.56 -7.70 31.53
N ARG A 210 25.44 -7.28 30.26
CA ARG A 210 26.60 -7.16 29.35
C ARG A 210 27.50 -5.95 29.69
N ALA A 211 27.00 -4.97 30.42
CA ALA A 211 27.75 -3.78 30.78
C ALA A 211 28.97 -4.10 31.65
N GLU A 212 28.86 -5.04 32.61
CA GLU A 212 30.01 -5.47 33.42
C GLU A 212 31.11 -6.14 32.55
N ARG A 213 30.74 -6.88 31.51
CA ARG A 213 31.73 -7.47 30.60
C ARG A 213 32.47 -6.39 29.82
N VAL A 214 31.74 -5.34 29.37
CA VAL A 214 32.34 -4.20 28.66
C VAL A 214 33.37 -3.52 29.55
N LYS A 215 33.09 -3.31 30.83
CA LYS A 215 34.07 -2.69 31.80
C LYS A 215 35.35 -3.51 31.91
N LYS A 216 35.22 -4.84 32.11
CA LYS A 216 36.40 -5.71 32.22
C LYS A 216 37.23 -5.73 30.95
N LEU A 217 36.56 -5.68 29.80
CA LEU A 217 37.25 -5.66 28.50
C LEU A 217 37.89 -4.30 28.22
N ALA A 218 37.30 -3.19 28.68
CA ALA A 218 37.89 -1.86 28.54
C ALA A 218 39.21 -1.74 29.30
N GLU A 219 39.30 -2.32 30.51
CA GLU A 219 40.53 -2.35 31.30
C GLU A 219 41.67 -3.16 30.66
N SER A 220 41.32 -4.23 29.90
CA SER A 220 42.28 -5.13 29.26
C SER A 220 42.45 -4.88 27.75
N SER A 221 41.81 -3.84 27.21
CA SER A 221 41.78 -3.60 25.77
C SER A 221 43.14 -3.21 25.17
N MET A 222 43.47 -3.87 24.04
CA MET A 222 44.70 -3.61 23.27
C MET A 222 44.48 -2.55 22.15
N GLY A 223 43.33 -1.89 22.08
CA GLY A 223 43.07 -0.87 21.06
C GLY A 223 43.97 0.37 21.20
N VAL A 224 44.16 1.07 20.11
CA VAL A 224 44.97 2.25 19.98
C VAL A 224 44.20 3.50 20.45
N ALA A 225 44.89 4.47 21.11
CA ALA A 225 44.30 5.75 21.40
C ALA A 225 43.97 6.52 20.11
N MET A 226 42.80 7.12 20.03
CA MET A 226 42.30 7.83 18.84
C MET A 226 42.24 9.33 19.10
N ASP A 227 42.46 10.13 18.05
CA ASP A 227 42.34 11.57 18.11
C ASP A 227 40.91 12.02 18.40
N GLU A 228 40.77 13.22 18.98
CA GLU A 228 39.45 13.74 19.37
C GLU A 228 38.56 14.05 18.19
N SER A 229 39.13 14.54 17.09
CA SER A 229 38.41 14.80 15.83
C SER A 229 37.85 13.54 15.20
N ASP A 230 38.65 12.46 15.23
CA ASP A 230 38.20 11.18 14.64
C ASP A 230 37.11 10.53 15.49
N MET A 231 37.22 10.62 16.81
CA MET A 231 36.21 10.13 17.72
C MET A 231 34.89 10.89 17.55
N GLN A 232 34.90 12.21 17.38
CA GLN A 232 33.71 13.00 17.13
C GLN A 232 33.04 12.58 15.81
N ASN A 233 33.84 12.39 14.75
CA ASN A 233 33.30 11.92 13.45
C ASN A 233 32.62 10.56 13.57
N ILE A 234 33.22 9.61 14.31
CA ILE A 234 32.63 8.29 14.56
C ILE A 234 31.30 8.40 15.32
N LEU A 235 31.26 9.26 16.37
CA LEU A 235 30.05 9.45 17.16
C LEU A 235 28.95 10.12 16.37
N ASP A 236 29.28 11.08 15.50
CA ASP A 236 28.26 11.73 14.64
C ASP A 236 27.72 10.79 13.57
N ASP A 237 28.57 9.94 12.96
CA ASP A 237 28.13 8.90 12.06
C ASP A 237 27.25 7.85 12.79
N ALA A 238 27.64 7.41 13.98
CA ALA A 238 26.84 6.50 14.80
C ALA A 238 25.45 7.08 15.13
N ARG A 239 25.36 8.36 15.48
CA ARG A 239 24.09 9.06 15.71
C ARG A 239 23.25 9.14 14.43
N SER A 240 23.87 9.39 13.28
CA SER A 240 23.19 9.42 11.98
C SER A 240 22.59 8.07 11.64
N VAL A 241 23.34 6.99 11.86
CA VAL A 241 22.87 5.63 11.62
C VAL A 241 21.71 5.25 12.56
N LEU A 242 21.75 5.67 13.83
CA LEU A 242 20.62 5.47 14.75
C LEU A 242 19.34 6.16 14.26
N LYS A 243 19.44 7.39 13.77
CA LYS A 243 18.29 8.09 13.15
C LYS A 243 17.76 7.32 11.94
N SER A 244 18.64 6.69 11.16
CA SER A 244 18.22 5.85 10.03
C SER A 244 17.47 4.59 10.49
N PHE A 245 17.83 4.00 11.63
CA PHE A 245 17.05 2.93 12.26
C PHE A 245 15.65 3.39 12.70
N GLU A 246 15.55 4.57 13.32
CA GLU A 246 14.25 5.14 13.72
C GLU A 246 13.36 5.38 12.50
N PHE A 247 13.89 5.99 11.46
CA PHE A 247 13.18 6.23 10.22
C PHE A 247 12.74 4.91 9.52
N ARG A 248 13.59 3.88 9.57
CA ARG A 248 13.23 2.54 9.09
C ARG A 248 12.01 1.97 9.83
N ASP A 249 12.00 2.10 11.16
CA ASP A 249 10.89 1.61 12.00
C ASP A 249 9.59 2.42 11.74
N GLU A 250 9.68 3.71 11.47
CA GLU A 250 8.54 4.55 11.05
C GLU A 250 8.02 4.15 9.67
N LEU A 251 8.92 3.88 8.73
CA LEU A 251 8.55 3.44 7.38
C LEU A 251 7.85 2.09 7.39
N GLU A 252 8.27 1.16 8.26
CA GLU A 252 7.61 -0.13 8.45
C GLU A 252 6.18 0.04 8.96
N LYS A 253 5.96 0.92 9.95
CA LYS A 253 4.61 1.29 10.42
C LYS A 253 3.75 1.91 9.31
N TYR A 254 4.34 2.80 8.50
CA TYR A 254 3.66 3.41 7.37
C TYR A 254 3.20 2.36 6.34
N ILE A 255 4.08 1.41 5.99
CA ILE A 255 3.75 0.30 5.09
C ILE A 255 2.60 -0.53 5.66
N CYS A 256 2.62 -0.85 6.96
CA CYS A 256 1.57 -1.60 7.63
C CYS A 256 0.19 -0.92 7.49
N VAL A 257 0.11 0.39 7.75
CA VAL A 257 -1.13 1.17 7.62
C VAL A 257 -1.63 1.20 6.17
N LYS A 258 -0.74 1.39 5.20
CA LYS A 258 -1.12 1.40 3.78
C LYS A 258 -1.57 0.03 3.28
N MET A 259 -0.91 -1.03 3.71
CA MET A 259 -1.28 -2.41 3.37
C MET A 259 -2.63 -2.82 3.97
N GLN A 260 -3.00 -2.31 5.15
CA GLN A 260 -4.32 -2.55 5.72
C GLN A 260 -5.45 -2.00 4.85
N GLY A 261 -5.23 -0.85 4.20
CA GLY A 261 -6.21 -0.27 3.28
C GLY A 261 -6.21 -0.89 1.89
N LEU A 262 -5.05 -1.42 1.43
CA LEU A 262 -4.90 -1.94 0.07
C LEU A 262 -5.25 -3.43 -0.04
N ALA A 263 -4.70 -4.26 0.83
CA ALA A 263 -4.77 -5.72 0.73
C ALA A 263 -4.86 -6.39 2.12
N PRO A 264 -6.00 -6.27 2.82
CA PRO A 264 -6.16 -6.76 4.19
C PRO A 264 -6.08 -8.28 4.29
N ASN A 265 -6.59 -9.04 3.32
CA ASN A 265 -6.55 -10.50 3.32
C ASN A 265 -5.14 -11.04 3.02
N LEU A 266 -4.42 -10.40 2.10
CA LEU A 266 -3.03 -10.74 1.80
C LEU A 266 -2.15 -10.50 3.03
N MET A 267 -2.33 -9.36 3.72
CA MET A 267 -1.62 -9.01 4.95
C MET A 267 -1.89 -10.04 6.07
N ALA A 268 -3.14 -10.44 6.29
CA ALA A 268 -3.50 -11.43 7.29
C ALA A 268 -2.87 -12.81 7.02
N LEU A 269 -2.66 -13.16 5.75
CA LEU A 269 -2.10 -14.46 5.33
C LEU A 269 -0.58 -14.54 5.52
N ILE A 270 0.18 -13.50 5.09
CA ILE A 270 1.65 -13.57 4.96
C ILE A 270 2.35 -12.56 5.88
N GLY A 271 1.68 -11.50 6.27
CA GLY A 271 2.23 -10.32 6.93
C GLY A 271 2.34 -9.13 5.99
N ASP A 272 2.57 -7.96 6.57
CA ASP A 272 2.58 -6.67 5.92
C ASP A 272 3.78 -6.48 4.98
N VAL A 273 5.01 -6.59 5.50
CA VAL A 273 6.24 -6.38 4.73
C VAL A 273 6.38 -7.41 3.61
N MET A 274 6.09 -8.69 3.89
CA MET A 274 6.16 -9.74 2.86
C MET A 274 5.09 -9.58 1.78
N GLY A 275 3.87 -9.21 2.18
CA GLY A 275 2.79 -8.89 1.23
C GLY A 275 3.17 -7.73 0.31
N ALA A 276 3.72 -6.68 0.89
CA ALA A 276 4.18 -5.51 0.16
C ALA A 276 5.37 -5.80 -0.78
N GLN A 277 6.33 -6.65 -0.37
CA GLN A 277 7.42 -7.13 -1.23
C GLN A 277 6.89 -7.92 -2.43
N MET A 278 5.83 -8.72 -2.25
CA MET A 278 5.21 -9.45 -3.36
C MET A 278 4.52 -8.50 -4.34
N ILE A 279 3.80 -7.49 -3.86
CA ILE A 279 3.19 -6.46 -4.72
C ILE A 279 4.28 -5.69 -5.46
N SER A 280 5.39 -5.33 -4.80
CA SER A 280 6.53 -4.65 -5.42
C SER A 280 7.12 -5.46 -6.57
N LYS A 281 7.33 -6.76 -6.39
CA LYS A 281 7.85 -7.64 -7.45
C LYS A 281 6.85 -7.91 -8.57
N ALA A 282 5.56 -7.93 -8.27
CA ALA A 282 4.50 -8.07 -9.27
C ALA A 282 4.24 -6.77 -10.07
N GLY A 283 4.63 -5.61 -9.51
CA GLY A 283 4.42 -4.29 -10.07
C GLY A 283 3.06 -3.66 -9.73
N SER A 284 2.05 -4.44 -9.37
CA SER A 284 0.75 -3.97 -8.87
C SER A 284 -0.03 -5.12 -8.22
N LEU A 285 -1.03 -4.78 -7.38
CA LEU A 285 -1.96 -5.78 -6.84
C LEU A 285 -2.76 -6.49 -7.94
N SER A 286 -3.17 -5.73 -8.96
CA SER A 286 -3.87 -6.25 -10.16
C SER A 286 -3.03 -7.29 -10.91
N SER A 287 -1.74 -7.02 -11.09
CA SER A 287 -0.81 -7.98 -11.71
C SER A 287 -0.65 -9.24 -10.86
N LEU A 288 -0.50 -9.10 -9.54
CA LEU A 288 -0.40 -10.22 -8.61
C LEU A 288 -1.65 -11.10 -8.65
N ALA A 289 -2.85 -10.51 -8.71
CA ALA A 289 -4.12 -11.22 -8.79
C ALA A 289 -4.28 -12.04 -10.09
N LYS A 290 -3.68 -11.58 -11.19
CA LYS A 290 -3.68 -12.28 -12.50
C LYS A 290 -2.65 -13.39 -12.58
N MET A 291 -1.61 -13.39 -11.74
CA MET A 291 -0.53 -14.38 -11.79
C MET A 291 -1.00 -15.77 -11.38
N ALA A 292 -0.40 -16.79 -11.99
CA ALA A 292 -0.58 -18.17 -11.59
C ALA A 292 0.16 -18.49 -10.28
N GLY A 293 -0.37 -19.41 -9.47
CA GLY A 293 0.28 -19.81 -8.21
C GLY A 293 1.72 -20.35 -8.38
N SER A 294 2.04 -20.96 -9.53
CA SER A 294 3.41 -21.37 -9.86
C SER A 294 4.36 -20.19 -10.05
N THR A 295 3.91 -19.12 -10.70
CA THR A 295 4.67 -17.88 -10.88
C THR A 295 4.90 -17.18 -9.54
N ILE A 296 3.86 -17.09 -8.70
CA ILE A 296 3.95 -16.53 -7.34
C ILE A 296 4.95 -17.35 -6.48
N GLN A 297 4.96 -18.67 -6.61
CA GLN A 297 5.90 -19.53 -5.88
C GLN A 297 7.36 -19.21 -6.21
N MET A 298 7.65 -18.91 -7.48
CA MET A 298 9.00 -18.69 -8.00
C MET A 298 9.43 -17.22 -8.04
N MET A 299 8.54 -16.32 -7.67
CA MET A 299 8.79 -14.88 -7.67
C MET A 299 10.04 -14.51 -6.87
N GLY A 300 10.95 -13.74 -7.48
CA GLY A 300 12.25 -13.35 -6.91
C GLY A 300 13.39 -14.36 -7.14
N ALA A 301 13.10 -15.56 -7.67
CA ALA A 301 14.09 -16.56 -8.03
C ALA A 301 14.15 -16.83 -9.55
N GLU A 302 13.67 -15.89 -10.37
CA GLU A 302 13.55 -16.04 -11.83
C GLU A 302 14.92 -16.27 -12.48
N LYS A 303 15.93 -15.46 -12.11
CA LYS A 303 17.28 -15.59 -12.67
C LYS A 303 17.91 -16.95 -12.36
N ALA A 304 17.77 -17.41 -11.10
CA ALA A 304 18.25 -18.70 -10.69
C ALA A 304 17.52 -19.84 -11.41
N LEU A 305 16.22 -19.72 -11.64
CA LEU A 305 15.43 -20.68 -12.40
C LEU A 305 15.93 -20.79 -13.84
N PHE A 306 16.13 -19.69 -14.54
CA PHE A 306 16.62 -19.70 -15.91
C PHE A 306 18.05 -20.22 -16.02
N GLN A 307 18.91 -19.89 -15.05
CA GLN A 307 20.26 -20.45 -14.99
C GLN A 307 20.26 -21.96 -14.78
N ALA A 308 19.41 -22.44 -13.85
CA ALA A 308 19.30 -23.89 -13.58
C ALA A 308 18.74 -24.65 -14.79
N LEU A 309 17.79 -24.06 -15.53
CA LEU A 309 17.25 -24.65 -16.76
C LEU A 309 18.31 -24.72 -17.87
N LYS A 310 19.15 -23.69 -18.02
CA LYS A 310 20.24 -23.68 -19.00
C LYS A 310 21.35 -24.69 -18.66
N ALA A 311 21.62 -24.83 -17.35
CA ALA A 311 22.69 -25.74 -16.86
C ALA A 311 22.17 -27.16 -16.59
N GLU A 312 20.92 -27.48 -16.91
CA GLU A 312 20.25 -28.75 -16.62
C GLU A 312 20.40 -29.20 -15.16
N SER A 313 20.54 -28.25 -14.26
CA SER A 313 20.71 -28.45 -12.82
C SER A 313 19.41 -28.44 -12.05
N ASN A 314 19.45 -28.73 -10.74
CA ASN A 314 18.27 -28.71 -9.90
C ASN A 314 17.65 -27.30 -9.84
N THR A 315 16.40 -27.17 -10.28
CA THR A 315 15.66 -25.91 -10.25
C THR A 315 15.32 -25.47 -8.81
N PRO A 316 15.38 -24.16 -8.49
CA PRO A 316 14.94 -23.65 -7.20
C PRO A 316 13.47 -24.01 -6.95
N LYS A 317 13.11 -24.28 -5.71
CA LYS A 317 11.75 -24.71 -5.32
C LYS A 317 10.86 -23.60 -4.84
N TYR A 318 11.41 -22.45 -4.48
CA TYR A 318 10.73 -21.28 -3.94
C TYR A 318 11.59 -20.01 -4.09
N GLY A 319 10.94 -18.85 -4.15
CA GLY A 319 11.56 -17.55 -4.20
C GLY A 319 11.35 -16.76 -2.89
N ILE A 320 10.85 -15.52 -2.98
CA ILE A 320 10.58 -14.61 -1.84
C ILE A 320 9.70 -15.27 -0.77
N ILE A 321 8.76 -16.13 -1.16
CA ILE A 321 7.88 -16.91 -0.27
C ILE A 321 8.64 -17.61 0.87
N TYR A 322 9.92 -17.95 0.68
CA TYR A 322 10.75 -18.58 1.70
C TYR A 322 10.87 -17.74 2.97
N GLY A 323 10.88 -16.41 2.87
CA GLY A 323 10.93 -15.47 3.99
C GLY A 323 9.65 -15.43 4.84
N SER A 324 8.56 -16.08 4.39
CA SER A 324 7.33 -16.15 5.18
C SER A 324 7.52 -17.03 6.43
N SER A 325 7.01 -16.57 7.58
CA SER A 325 7.04 -17.29 8.86
C SER A 325 6.44 -18.71 8.75
N LEU A 326 5.38 -18.86 7.93
CA LEU A 326 4.71 -20.14 7.71
C LEU A 326 5.61 -21.18 7.01
N VAL A 327 6.46 -20.73 6.09
CA VAL A 327 7.42 -21.62 5.41
C VAL A 327 8.67 -21.82 6.27
N GLY A 328 9.09 -20.80 7.01
CA GLY A 328 10.24 -20.87 7.92
C GLY A 328 10.10 -21.94 8.99
N GLN A 329 8.91 -22.02 9.62
CA GLN A 329 8.59 -22.95 10.71
C GLN A 329 8.51 -24.42 10.25
N THR A 330 8.37 -24.69 8.93
CA THR A 330 8.19 -26.06 8.44
C THR A 330 9.51 -26.80 8.28
N PRO A 331 9.55 -28.14 8.53
CA PRO A 331 10.71 -28.96 8.26
C PRO A 331 11.15 -28.91 6.78
N SER A 332 12.45 -28.99 6.50
CA SER A 332 13.02 -28.83 5.16
C SER A 332 12.39 -29.74 4.09
N GLN A 333 11.98 -30.96 4.48
CA GLN A 333 11.34 -31.94 3.59
C GLN A 333 9.97 -31.49 3.07
N HIS A 334 9.27 -30.64 3.83
CA HIS A 334 7.90 -30.21 3.52
C HIS A 334 7.80 -28.76 3.04
N LYS A 335 8.88 -27.95 3.16
CA LYS A 335 8.91 -26.54 2.75
C LYS A 335 8.36 -26.30 1.34
N ALA A 336 8.79 -27.13 0.36
CA ALA A 336 8.34 -26.96 -1.02
C ALA A 336 6.84 -27.25 -1.23
N LYS A 337 6.25 -28.16 -0.43
CA LYS A 337 4.82 -28.47 -0.52
C LYS A 337 3.99 -27.34 0.09
N ILE A 338 4.45 -26.81 1.22
CA ILE A 338 3.79 -25.68 1.90
C ILE A 338 3.91 -24.40 1.07
N ALA A 339 5.09 -24.10 0.53
CA ALA A 339 5.30 -22.96 -0.36
C ALA A 339 4.34 -22.97 -1.57
N ARG A 340 4.10 -24.14 -2.18
CA ARG A 340 3.13 -24.27 -3.28
C ARG A 340 1.69 -24.00 -2.82
N SER A 341 1.30 -24.52 -1.66
CA SER A 341 -0.04 -24.26 -1.11
C SER A 341 -0.22 -22.80 -0.71
N LEU A 342 0.81 -22.20 -0.12
CA LEU A 342 0.82 -20.79 0.25
C LEU A 342 0.70 -19.90 -1.00
N ALA A 343 1.49 -20.18 -2.05
CA ALA A 343 1.43 -19.44 -3.31
C ALA A 343 0.03 -19.45 -3.94
N SER A 344 -0.65 -20.60 -3.92
CA SER A 344 -2.03 -20.67 -4.42
C SER A 344 -3.00 -19.83 -3.58
N LYS A 345 -2.82 -19.81 -2.26
CA LYS A 345 -3.64 -19.00 -1.35
C LYS A 345 -3.37 -17.51 -1.47
N ILE A 346 -2.11 -17.11 -1.71
CA ILE A 346 -1.72 -15.73 -2.01
C ILE A 346 -2.46 -15.22 -3.24
N GLY A 347 -2.46 -16.01 -4.32
CA GLY A 347 -3.20 -15.62 -5.54
C GLY A 347 -4.71 -15.48 -5.31
N LEU A 348 -5.31 -16.30 -4.42
CA LEU A 348 -6.71 -16.15 -4.05
C LEU A 348 -6.95 -14.92 -3.17
N ALA A 349 -6.11 -14.69 -2.17
CA ALA A 349 -6.21 -13.51 -1.31
C ALA A 349 -6.07 -12.21 -2.12
N ALA A 350 -5.10 -12.13 -3.02
CA ALA A 350 -4.91 -10.98 -3.90
C ALA A 350 -6.11 -10.72 -4.83
N ARG A 351 -6.80 -11.78 -5.29
CA ARG A 351 -8.03 -11.64 -6.09
C ARG A 351 -9.20 -11.13 -5.26
N ILE A 352 -9.34 -11.60 -4.03
CA ILE A 352 -10.38 -11.12 -3.10
C ILE A 352 -10.15 -9.64 -2.78
N ASP A 353 -8.90 -9.26 -2.47
CA ASP A 353 -8.56 -7.87 -2.15
C ASP A 353 -8.72 -6.92 -3.35
N MET A 354 -8.54 -7.41 -4.59
CA MET A 354 -8.65 -6.58 -5.80
C MET A 354 -10.07 -6.47 -6.35
N TYR A 355 -10.85 -7.55 -6.28
CA TYR A 355 -12.15 -7.65 -6.96
C TYR A 355 -13.32 -7.87 -6.00
N GLY A 356 -13.05 -8.13 -4.72
CA GLY A 356 -14.09 -8.34 -3.71
C GLY A 356 -14.52 -7.03 -3.07
N ASP A 357 -15.79 -6.96 -2.69
CA ASP A 357 -16.34 -5.84 -1.92
C ASP A 357 -16.06 -5.96 -0.41
N ASP A 358 -15.47 -7.08 0.02
CA ASP A 358 -15.21 -7.40 1.42
C ASP A 358 -13.94 -6.73 1.94
N THR A 359 -14.12 -5.67 2.72
CA THR A 359 -13.05 -5.00 3.46
C THR A 359 -12.55 -5.76 4.70
N HIS A 360 -13.10 -6.95 4.96
CA HIS A 360 -12.80 -7.73 6.15
C HIS A 360 -11.68 -8.75 5.94
N LYS A 361 -10.81 -8.90 6.95
CA LYS A 361 -9.65 -9.83 6.97
C LYS A 361 -10.04 -11.32 7.11
N ASN A 362 -11.33 -11.65 7.09
CA ASN A 362 -11.84 -12.98 7.44
C ASN A 362 -11.33 -14.09 6.52
N HIS A 363 -11.24 -13.82 5.23
CA HIS A 363 -10.76 -14.81 4.25
C HIS A 363 -9.26 -15.09 4.41
N GLY A 364 -8.45 -14.05 4.67
CA GLY A 364 -7.02 -14.19 4.90
C GLY A 364 -6.69 -15.02 6.13
N THR A 365 -7.37 -14.77 7.24
CA THR A 365 -7.19 -15.52 8.50
C THR A 365 -7.61 -16.98 8.35
N HIS A 366 -8.74 -17.25 7.70
CA HIS A 366 -9.19 -18.61 7.44
C HIS A 366 -8.21 -19.39 6.54
N MET A 367 -7.68 -18.73 5.50
CA MET A 367 -6.67 -19.35 4.64
C MET A 367 -5.37 -19.66 5.40
N ARG A 368 -4.97 -18.79 6.33
CA ARG A 368 -3.81 -19.01 7.20
C ARG A 368 -4.02 -20.22 8.11
N GLU A 369 -5.19 -20.35 8.72
CA GLU A 369 -5.53 -21.52 9.56
C GLU A 369 -5.52 -22.84 8.76
N GLN A 370 -6.03 -22.83 7.53
CA GLN A 370 -5.98 -23.99 6.64
C GLN A 370 -4.53 -24.42 6.34
N ILE A 371 -3.63 -23.46 6.15
CA ILE A 371 -2.20 -23.76 5.95
C ILE A 371 -1.57 -24.32 7.23
N MET A 372 -1.86 -23.73 8.39
CA MET A 372 -1.38 -24.24 9.68
C MET A 372 -1.87 -25.66 9.97
N LYS A 373 -3.14 -25.96 9.69
CA LYS A 373 -3.65 -27.34 9.77
C LYS A 373 -2.88 -28.28 8.86
N ARG A 374 -2.63 -27.85 7.63
CA ARG A 374 -1.84 -28.65 6.66
C ARG A 374 -0.39 -28.88 7.09
N ILE A 375 0.25 -27.91 7.76
CA ILE A 375 1.60 -28.08 8.33
C ILE A 375 1.56 -29.18 9.38
N LYS A 376 0.63 -29.11 10.36
CA LYS A 376 0.45 -30.12 11.40
C LYS A 376 0.17 -31.53 10.84
N ASP A 377 -0.68 -31.61 9.81
CA ASP A 377 -0.95 -32.88 9.11
C ASP A 377 0.28 -33.49 8.43
N LEU A 378 1.16 -32.65 7.88
CA LEU A 378 2.39 -33.11 7.23
C LEU A 378 3.43 -33.54 8.26
N GLU A 379 3.50 -32.88 9.40
CA GLU A 379 4.36 -33.24 10.52
C GLU A 379 3.93 -34.59 11.14
N SER A 380 2.63 -34.78 11.38
CA SER A 380 2.08 -36.03 11.90
C SER A 380 2.28 -37.22 10.95
N ARG A 381 2.25 -36.98 9.63
CA ARG A 381 2.50 -38.00 8.61
C ARG A 381 3.98 -38.27 8.37
N GLY A 382 4.87 -37.33 8.71
CA GLY A 382 6.32 -37.43 8.55
C GLY A 382 6.97 -38.49 9.45
N GLY A 383 6.32 -38.84 10.57
CA GLY A 383 6.76 -39.93 11.45
C GLY A 383 6.58 -41.34 10.89
N LYS A 384 5.78 -41.52 9.84
CA LYS A 384 5.68 -42.82 9.13
C LYS A 384 6.55 -42.75 7.88
N SER A 385 7.78 -43.22 7.99
CA SER A 385 8.71 -43.43 6.87
C SER A 385 7.98 -44.19 5.74
N ARG A 386 7.59 -43.51 4.69
CA ARG A 386 7.26 -44.15 3.42
C ARG A 386 8.57 -44.76 2.89
N LYS A 387 8.68 -46.09 2.93
CA LYS A 387 9.67 -46.79 2.11
C LYS A 387 9.63 -46.15 0.72
N SER A 388 10.75 -45.63 0.29
CA SER A 388 10.90 -45.04 -1.04
C SER A 388 10.67 -46.16 -2.05
N VAL A 389 9.46 -46.23 -2.60
CA VAL A 389 9.25 -46.94 -3.84
C VAL A 389 10.00 -46.11 -4.88
N SER A 390 11.20 -46.60 -5.23
CA SER A 390 11.95 -46.05 -6.35
C SER A 390 11.05 -46.21 -7.60
N ARG A 391 10.46 -45.09 -8.02
CA ARG A 391 9.83 -45.08 -9.36
C ARG A 391 10.95 -45.40 -10.35
N PRO A 392 10.75 -46.36 -11.27
CA PRO A 392 11.70 -46.57 -12.33
C PRO A 392 11.93 -45.23 -13.02
N LYS A 393 13.19 -44.83 -13.17
CA LYS A 393 13.54 -43.67 -13.96
C LYS A 393 12.98 -43.95 -15.37
N HIS A 394 11.95 -43.25 -15.75
CA HIS A 394 11.52 -43.23 -17.14
C HIS A 394 12.69 -42.60 -17.89
N GLU A 395 13.45 -43.38 -18.60
CA GLU A 395 14.41 -42.89 -19.59
C GLU A 395 13.57 -42.16 -20.63
N ILE A 396 13.61 -40.84 -20.61
CA ILE A 396 13.08 -40.01 -21.66
C ILE A 396 13.96 -40.28 -22.86
N LYS A 397 13.52 -41.20 -23.73
CA LYS A 397 14.14 -41.36 -25.04
C LYS A 397 14.03 -40.00 -25.74
N PRO A 398 15.11 -39.38 -26.19
CA PRO A 398 15.04 -38.15 -26.95
C PRO A 398 14.12 -38.41 -28.16
N ASN A 399 13.00 -37.71 -28.25
CA ASN A 399 12.19 -37.70 -29.44
C ASN A 399 13.02 -36.98 -30.52
N PHE A 400 13.72 -37.74 -31.32
CA PHE A 400 14.28 -37.21 -32.57
C PHE A 400 13.09 -36.80 -33.45
N TYR A 401 13.17 -35.60 -33.96
CA TYR A 401 12.22 -35.08 -34.93
C TYR A 401 12.23 -35.98 -36.15
N ASP A 402 11.07 -36.48 -36.55
CA ASP A 402 10.91 -37.44 -37.64
C ASP A 402 10.18 -36.70 -38.79
N ASP A 403 10.97 -36.21 -39.75
CA ASP A 403 10.48 -35.48 -40.94
C ASP A 403 9.43 -36.23 -41.76
N SER A 404 9.34 -37.56 -41.59
CA SER A 404 8.36 -38.38 -42.30
C SER A 404 6.92 -38.21 -41.82
N LYS A 405 6.74 -37.59 -40.64
CA LYS A 405 5.44 -37.34 -40.00
C LYS A 405 4.87 -35.93 -40.31
N ASP A 406 5.60 -35.12 -41.05
CA ASP A 406 5.12 -33.80 -41.45
C ASP A 406 3.98 -33.92 -42.50
N VAL A 407 2.86 -33.35 -42.17
CA VAL A 407 1.73 -33.25 -43.13
C VAL A 407 2.19 -32.37 -44.29
N LYS A 408 2.41 -33.02 -45.47
CA LYS A 408 2.72 -32.29 -46.70
C LYS A 408 1.60 -31.33 -47.00
N LYS A 409 1.89 -30.01 -46.91
CA LYS A 409 0.96 -28.97 -47.38
C LYS A 409 0.64 -29.23 -48.86
N VAL A 410 -0.61 -29.62 -49.13
CA VAL A 410 -1.13 -29.72 -50.49
C VAL A 410 -1.07 -28.32 -51.11
N LYS A 411 -0.20 -28.13 -52.10
CA LYS A 411 -0.22 -26.94 -52.95
C LYS A 411 -1.53 -26.95 -53.73
N SER A 412 -2.48 -26.08 -53.34
CA SER A 412 -3.60 -25.73 -54.23
C SER A 412 -3.07 -25.07 -55.48
N LYS A 413 -3.38 -25.68 -56.63
CA LYS A 413 -3.22 -25.07 -57.95
C LYS A 413 -4.12 -23.85 -58.09
#